data_9da0a562ad8d27b38b7d442b3f9de27a
#
_entry.id   9da0a562ad8d27b38b7d442b3f9de27a
#
_cell.length_a   1.000
_cell.length_b   1.000
_cell.length_c   1.000
_cell.angle_alpha   90.00
_cell.angle_beta   90.00
_cell.angle_gamma   90.00
#
_symmetry.space_group_name_H-M   'P 1'
#
loop_
_entity.id
_entity.type
_entity.pdbx_description
1 polymer ?
#
loop_
_entity_poly.entity_id
_entity_poly.type
_entity_poly.pdbx_seq_one_letter_code
_entity_poly.pdbx_strand_id
1 'polypeptide(L)'
;DHVGQKVDDYYVNKFARIFLDNQGSSVGMGINSATDAHTRCDRILYDQILRKTIPNGVVPWAFCFSDSHNLRSINDAYTMMLMKDFDLDNFRSSMENGLCFAVSHYSNGYELDGEPEMPGFDEDKVYDEELYLLDNTPMVTRVTVDQEKDTISVEGTNFNRIVWVSDCNVIKRTENITNGKATLDLHASDLMNEPNLYVRFYITGENGICYSQPFVLNVEGEGLEPVEVPETHDISTRLRTFSTIMDW
;
A
#
# COMPACT_ATOMS: atom_id res chain seq x y z
N ASP A 1 -14.93 5.14 2.23
CA ASP A 1 -14.97 6.15 1.18
C ASP A 1 -13.79 7.10 1.38
N HIS A 2 -12.87 7.18 0.43
CA HIS A 2 -11.86 8.26 0.40
C HIS A 2 -12.63 9.55 0.15
N VAL A 3 -13.29 10.08 1.16
CA VAL A 3 -14.33 11.10 1.06
C VAL A 3 -13.86 12.24 0.15
N GLY A 4 -14.37 12.25 -1.06
CA GLY A 4 -14.06 13.28 -2.04
C GLY A 4 -12.70 13.15 -2.76
N GLN A 5 -11.90 12.12 -2.47
CA GLN A 5 -10.62 11.92 -3.16
C GLN A 5 -10.75 10.79 -4.18
N LYS A 6 -10.76 11.16 -5.43
CA LYS A 6 -10.77 10.24 -6.58
C LYS A 6 -9.70 10.66 -7.57
N VAL A 7 -8.88 9.71 -7.99
CA VAL A 7 -7.97 9.91 -9.11
C VAL A 7 -8.77 9.82 -10.41
N ASP A 8 -8.42 10.64 -11.40
CA ASP A 8 -9.04 10.60 -12.72
C ASP A 8 -8.98 9.17 -13.31
N ASP A 9 -10.12 8.71 -13.81
CA ASP A 9 -10.28 7.36 -14.40
C ASP A 9 -9.28 7.11 -15.54
N TYR A 10 -8.82 8.13 -16.23
CA TYR A 10 -7.76 8.02 -17.23
C TYR A 10 -6.46 7.44 -16.61
N TYR A 11 -6.02 7.97 -15.48
CA TYR A 11 -4.80 7.48 -14.82
C TYR A 11 -5.01 6.10 -14.22
N VAL A 12 -6.17 5.86 -13.58
CA VAL A 12 -6.52 4.54 -13.04
C VAL A 12 -6.46 3.47 -14.12
N ASN A 13 -7.14 3.69 -15.25
CA ASN A 13 -7.16 2.75 -16.37
C ASN A 13 -5.76 2.57 -16.99
N LYS A 14 -5.01 3.68 -17.17
CA LYS A 14 -3.66 3.64 -17.71
C LYS A 14 -2.72 2.76 -16.87
N PHE A 15 -2.70 2.95 -15.55
CA PHE A 15 -1.83 2.18 -14.67
C PHE A 15 -2.33 0.74 -14.50
N ALA A 16 -3.65 0.52 -14.41
CA ALA A 16 -4.21 -0.84 -14.41
C ALA A 16 -3.80 -1.62 -15.68
N ARG A 17 -3.86 -0.99 -16.87
CA ARG A 17 -3.41 -1.60 -18.12
C ARG A 17 -1.92 -1.96 -18.10
N ILE A 18 -1.05 -1.13 -17.49
CA ILE A 18 0.38 -1.47 -17.35
C ILE A 18 0.55 -2.81 -16.64
N PHE A 19 -0.18 -3.04 -15.54
CA PHE A 19 -0.08 -4.30 -14.80
C PHE A 19 -0.71 -5.47 -15.55
N LEU A 20 -1.86 -5.27 -16.17
CA LEU A 20 -2.56 -6.32 -16.91
C LEU A 20 -1.80 -6.77 -18.16
N ASP A 21 -1.17 -5.81 -18.88
CA ASP A 21 -0.48 -6.10 -20.14
C ASP A 21 0.97 -6.57 -19.94
N ASN A 22 1.55 -6.34 -18.76
CA ASN A 22 2.95 -6.65 -18.46
C ASN A 22 3.11 -7.57 -17.25
N GLN A 23 2.25 -8.57 -17.13
CA GLN A 23 2.32 -9.58 -16.08
C GLN A 23 3.70 -10.25 -16.05
N GLY A 24 4.25 -10.42 -14.86
CA GLY A 24 5.58 -11.00 -14.65
C GLY A 24 6.76 -10.03 -14.81
N SER A 25 6.52 -8.79 -15.29
CA SER A 25 7.54 -7.73 -15.32
C SER A 25 7.15 -6.48 -14.53
N SER A 26 5.86 -6.16 -14.46
CA SER A 26 5.33 -5.08 -13.63
C SER A 26 4.69 -5.67 -12.37
N VAL A 27 5.44 -5.75 -11.29
CA VAL A 27 5.03 -6.47 -10.07
C VAL A 27 4.32 -5.58 -9.05
N GLY A 28 4.46 -4.26 -9.12
CA GLY A 28 3.81 -3.35 -8.17
C GLY A 28 4.20 -1.89 -8.36
N MET A 29 3.80 -1.04 -7.44
CA MET A 29 4.06 0.39 -7.48
C MET A 29 4.44 0.96 -6.11
N GLY A 30 5.12 2.10 -6.11
CA GLY A 30 5.34 2.89 -4.91
C GLY A 30 4.04 3.51 -4.42
N ILE A 31 3.74 3.32 -3.16
CA ILE A 31 2.55 3.89 -2.50
C ILE A 31 2.90 4.98 -1.50
N ASN A 32 4.16 5.06 -1.12
CA ASN A 32 4.66 6.05 -0.19
C ASN A 32 6.16 6.31 -0.40
N SER A 33 6.60 7.52 -0.05
CA SER A 33 8.01 7.90 0.00
C SER A 33 8.34 8.54 1.34
N ALA A 34 9.50 9.17 1.47
CA ALA A 34 9.94 9.85 2.68
C ALA A 34 8.93 10.90 3.18
N THR A 35 8.28 11.62 2.26
CA THR A 35 7.28 12.62 2.61
C THR A 35 5.90 12.23 2.12
N ASP A 36 4.92 12.30 2.99
CA ASP A 36 3.54 11.92 2.70
C ASP A 36 2.84 12.89 1.73
N ALA A 37 3.28 14.14 1.71
CA ALA A 37 2.64 15.21 0.95
C ALA A 37 2.54 14.95 -0.56
N HIS A 38 3.50 14.23 -1.13
CA HIS A 38 3.55 13.95 -2.57
C HIS A 38 2.97 12.60 -2.97
N THR A 39 2.85 11.65 -2.05
CA THR A 39 2.49 10.27 -2.35
C THR A 39 1.11 9.83 -1.87
N ARG A 40 0.37 10.68 -1.18
CA ARG A 40 -1.00 10.33 -0.75
C ARG A 40 -1.92 10.01 -1.93
N CYS A 41 -1.77 10.71 -3.06
CA CYS A 41 -2.53 10.41 -4.27
C CYS A 41 -2.17 9.03 -4.85
N ASP A 42 -0.94 8.56 -4.65
CA ASP A 42 -0.50 7.26 -5.12
C ASP A 42 -1.18 6.12 -4.37
N ARG A 43 -1.45 6.29 -3.07
CA ARG A 43 -2.22 5.31 -2.29
C ARG A 43 -3.67 5.22 -2.73
N ILE A 44 -4.29 6.38 -3.00
CA ILE A 44 -5.66 6.45 -3.54
C ILE A 44 -5.71 5.81 -4.92
N LEU A 45 -4.74 6.13 -5.77
CA LEU A 45 -4.59 5.52 -7.09
C LEU A 45 -4.39 4.00 -6.98
N TYR A 46 -3.57 3.55 -6.03
CA TYR A 46 -3.30 2.13 -5.79
C TYR A 46 -4.59 1.34 -5.50
N ASP A 47 -5.40 1.81 -4.56
CA ASP A 47 -6.66 1.15 -4.23
C ASP A 47 -7.63 1.11 -5.43
N GLN A 48 -7.68 2.17 -6.23
CA GLN A 48 -8.50 2.19 -7.44
C GLN A 48 -7.95 1.27 -8.55
N ILE A 49 -6.63 1.10 -8.63
CA ILE A 49 -6.00 0.12 -9.52
C ILE A 49 -6.37 -1.30 -9.08
N LEU A 50 -6.30 -1.62 -7.79
CA LEU A 50 -6.68 -2.93 -7.26
C LEU A 50 -8.12 -3.33 -7.66
N ARG A 51 -9.05 -2.38 -7.66
CA ARG A 51 -10.43 -2.60 -8.15
C ARG A 51 -10.49 -3.07 -9.61
N LYS A 52 -9.51 -2.69 -10.41
CA LYS A 52 -9.45 -3.03 -11.84
C LYS A 52 -8.64 -4.28 -12.12
N THR A 53 -7.63 -4.53 -11.32
CA THR A 53 -6.65 -5.60 -11.61
C THR A 53 -6.96 -6.90 -10.89
N ILE A 54 -7.43 -6.87 -9.64
CA ILE A 54 -7.76 -8.08 -8.88
C ILE A 54 -8.84 -8.92 -9.56
N PRO A 55 -9.97 -8.36 -10.06
CA PRO A 55 -10.95 -9.15 -10.78
C PRO A 55 -10.42 -9.78 -12.08
N ASN A 56 -9.35 -9.21 -12.62
CA ASN A 56 -8.65 -9.72 -13.80
C ASN A 56 -7.45 -10.64 -13.44
N GLY A 57 -7.35 -11.09 -12.20
CA GLY A 57 -6.35 -12.05 -11.73
C GLY A 57 -4.96 -11.48 -11.47
N VAL A 58 -4.81 -10.15 -11.40
CA VAL A 58 -3.52 -9.49 -11.18
C VAL A 58 -3.56 -8.66 -9.90
N VAL A 59 -2.60 -8.88 -9.02
CA VAL A 59 -2.43 -8.15 -7.77
C VAL A 59 -1.13 -7.37 -7.83
N PRO A 60 -1.15 -6.06 -8.13
CA PRO A 60 0.02 -5.21 -7.98
C PRO A 60 0.40 -5.08 -6.50
N TRP A 61 1.68 -5.17 -6.18
CA TRP A 61 2.17 -5.05 -4.80
C TRP A 61 2.52 -3.62 -4.44
N ALA A 62 2.40 -3.31 -3.16
CA ALA A 62 2.69 -2.01 -2.59
C ALA A 62 4.16 -1.94 -2.14
N PHE A 63 4.88 -0.91 -2.60
CA PHE A 63 6.26 -0.64 -2.22
C PHE A 63 6.42 0.75 -1.60
N CYS A 64 7.46 0.94 -0.80
CA CYS A 64 7.93 2.25 -0.35
C CYS A 64 9.36 2.50 -0.83
N PHE A 65 9.65 3.76 -1.15
CA PHE A 65 10.97 4.20 -1.60
C PHE A 65 11.35 5.49 -0.89
N SER A 66 12.62 5.62 -0.50
CA SER A 66 13.11 6.82 0.18
C SER A 66 13.22 8.05 -0.73
N ASP A 67 13.29 7.84 -2.04
CA ASP A 67 13.67 8.91 -3.02
C ASP A 67 14.95 9.64 -2.60
N SER A 68 15.90 8.86 -2.08
CA SER A 68 17.08 9.38 -1.41
C SER A 68 18.06 10.05 -2.37
N HIS A 69 18.37 11.31 -2.13
CA HIS A 69 19.37 12.10 -2.84
C HIS A 69 20.62 12.36 -1.97
N ASN A 70 20.63 11.88 -0.73
CA ASN A 70 21.74 11.98 0.20
C ASN A 70 21.72 10.85 1.23
N LEU A 71 22.83 10.70 1.98
CA LEU A 71 22.95 9.61 2.95
C LEU A 71 21.96 9.69 4.13
N ARG A 72 21.46 10.88 4.46
CA ARG A 72 20.54 11.06 5.58
C ARG A 72 19.15 10.52 5.29
N SER A 73 18.71 10.55 4.04
CA SER A 73 17.37 10.13 3.63
C SER A 73 17.28 8.66 3.16
N ILE A 74 18.34 7.87 3.30
CA ILE A 74 18.33 6.46 2.81
C ILE A 74 17.25 5.62 3.52
N ASN A 75 17.04 5.87 4.81
CA ASN A 75 16.11 5.08 5.62
C ASN A 75 14.74 5.73 5.81
N ASP A 76 14.46 6.86 5.16
CA ASP A 76 13.20 7.58 5.35
C ASP A 76 11.98 6.74 4.97
N ALA A 77 12.12 5.95 3.91
CA ALA A 77 11.14 4.95 3.52
C ALA A 77 11.83 3.78 2.82
N TYR A 78 11.32 2.59 3.00
CA TYR A 78 11.88 1.37 2.43
C TYR A 78 10.85 0.26 2.30
N THR A 79 11.18 -0.74 1.50
CA THR A 79 10.40 -1.97 1.41
C THR A 79 11.11 -3.08 2.17
N MET A 80 10.44 -3.61 3.20
CA MET A 80 10.95 -4.73 4.00
C MET A 80 10.55 -6.05 3.34
N MET A 81 11.54 -6.78 2.83
CA MET A 81 11.34 -8.07 2.17
C MET A 81 11.36 -9.22 3.16
N LEU A 82 10.41 -10.15 3.04
CA LEU A 82 10.37 -11.38 3.81
C LEU A 82 11.06 -12.49 3.02
N MET A 83 12.27 -12.83 3.41
CA MET A 83 13.11 -13.81 2.71
C MET A 83 13.57 -14.88 3.68
N LYS A 84 13.65 -16.12 3.20
CA LYS A 84 14.20 -17.22 3.96
C LYS A 84 15.72 -17.11 4.07
N ASP A 85 16.36 -16.84 2.95
CA ASP A 85 17.80 -16.67 2.81
C ASP A 85 18.09 -15.38 2.04
N PHE A 86 19.22 -14.73 2.35
CA PHE A 86 19.59 -13.47 1.70
C PHE A 86 20.34 -13.78 0.40
N ASP A 87 19.59 -14.09 -0.66
CA ASP A 87 20.08 -14.32 -1.99
C ASP A 87 19.14 -13.72 -3.05
N LEU A 88 19.60 -13.73 -4.32
CA LEU A 88 18.87 -13.11 -5.42
C LEU A 88 17.55 -13.83 -5.74
N ASP A 89 17.51 -15.14 -5.63
CA ASP A 89 16.32 -15.95 -5.96
C ASP A 89 15.21 -15.72 -4.91
N ASN A 90 15.58 -15.71 -3.64
CA ASN A 90 14.64 -15.38 -2.54
C ASN A 90 14.18 -13.93 -2.62
N PHE A 91 15.07 -12.98 -2.95
CA PHE A 91 14.71 -11.58 -3.15
C PHE A 91 13.69 -11.43 -4.29
N ARG A 92 13.96 -12.03 -5.43
CA ARG A 92 13.07 -12.02 -6.59
C ARG A 92 11.73 -12.67 -6.27
N SER A 93 11.75 -13.84 -5.64
CA SER A 93 10.54 -14.54 -5.23
C SER A 93 9.70 -13.70 -4.26
N SER A 94 10.32 -13.01 -3.31
CA SER A 94 9.61 -12.13 -2.39
C SER A 94 8.96 -10.94 -3.10
N MET A 95 9.65 -10.33 -4.06
CA MET A 95 9.06 -9.26 -4.87
C MET A 95 7.88 -9.73 -5.72
N GLU A 96 8.05 -10.85 -6.43
CA GLU A 96 7.03 -11.39 -7.34
C GLU A 96 5.77 -11.87 -6.60
N ASN A 97 5.89 -12.30 -5.35
CA ASN A 97 4.79 -12.83 -4.54
C ASN A 97 4.29 -11.86 -3.46
N GLY A 98 4.75 -10.61 -3.44
CA GLY A 98 4.31 -9.63 -2.46
C GLY A 98 4.67 -9.99 -1.02
N LEU A 99 5.72 -10.77 -0.80
CA LEU A 99 6.21 -11.12 0.53
C LEU A 99 7.02 -9.95 1.11
N CYS A 100 6.35 -8.84 1.32
CA CYS A 100 6.98 -7.62 1.79
C CYS A 100 5.99 -6.70 2.50
N PHE A 101 6.54 -5.73 3.24
CA PHE A 101 5.82 -4.62 3.81
C PHE A 101 6.43 -3.31 3.32
N ALA A 102 5.59 -2.33 3.04
CA ALA A 102 6.03 -0.98 2.68
C ALA A 102 6.10 -0.14 3.97
N VAL A 103 7.25 0.47 4.25
CA VAL A 103 7.52 1.16 5.53
C VAL A 103 8.00 2.58 5.26
N SER A 104 7.50 3.53 6.05
CA SER A 104 8.00 4.89 6.07
C SER A 104 8.11 5.41 7.50
N HIS A 105 9.25 6.04 7.83
CA HIS A 105 9.48 6.60 9.15
C HIS A 105 8.66 7.86 9.41
N TYR A 106 8.34 8.64 8.37
CA TYR A 106 7.79 9.98 8.53
C TYR A 106 6.39 10.13 7.97
N SER A 107 5.83 9.09 7.39
CA SER A 107 4.44 9.10 6.98
C SER A 107 3.54 8.74 8.14
N ASN A 108 2.52 9.53 8.34
CA ASN A 108 1.54 9.32 9.40
C ASN A 108 0.24 8.66 8.90
N GLY A 109 0.20 8.20 7.66
CA GLY A 109 -1.03 7.72 7.05
C GLY A 109 -2.05 8.81 6.82
N TYR A 110 -1.55 10.02 6.69
CA TYR A 110 -2.26 11.26 6.65
C TYR A 110 -3.28 11.33 5.52
N GLU A 111 -4.50 11.77 5.84
CA GLU A 111 -5.63 11.90 4.91
C GLU A 111 -5.88 10.70 3.98
N LEU A 112 -5.24 9.58 4.25
CA LEU A 112 -5.55 8.33 3.62
C LEU A 112 -6.90 7.87 4.11
N ASP A 113 -7.72 7.45 3.21
CA ASP A 113 -8.89 6.70 3.59
C ASP A 113 -9.89 7.48 4.46
N GLY A 114 -9.95 8.82 4.29
CA GLY A 114 -10.83 9.68 5.05
C GLY A 114 -10.43 9.87 6.52
N GLU A 115 -9.18 9.59 6.86
CA GLU A 115 -8.61 9.91 8.16
C GLU A 115 -8.54 11.43 8.37
N PRO A 116 -8.85 11.90 9.57
CA PRO A 116 -8.61 13.30 9.90
C PRO A 116 -7.12 13.59 9.83
N GLU A 117 -6.81 14.82 9.53
CA GLU A 117 -5.45 15.34 9.51
C GLU A 117 -4.69 14.93 10.78
N MET A 118 -3.72 14.04 10.63
CA MET A 118 -2.83 13.71 11.73
C MET A 118 -1.92 14.92 12.00
N PRO A 119 -1.51 15.16 13.26
CA PRO A 119 -0.62 16.27 13.57
C PRO A 119 0.61 16.19 12.67
N GLY A 120 0.90 17.30 12.03
CA GLY A 120 1.77 17.41 10.89
C GLY A 120 3.12 16.75 11.06
N PHE A 121 3.64 16.37 9.94
CA PHE A 121 5.03 16.05 9.71
C PHE A 121 5.90 17.15 10.33
N ASP A 122 6.65 16.79 11.34
CA ASP A 122 7.62 17.66 11.99
C ASP A 122 8.94 17.54 11.23
N GLU A 123 9.22 18.50 10.35
CA GLU A 123 10.46 18.52 9.58
C GLU A 123 11.71 18.51 10.46
N ASP A 124 11.62 19.02 11.67
CA ASP A 124 12.73 19.03 12.64
C ASP A 124 13.01 17.62 13.18
N LYS A 125 12.00 16.74 13.27
CA LYS A 125 12.19 15.34 13.64
C LYS A 125 12.87 14.48 12.56
N VAL A 126 12.78 14.88 11.29
CA VAL A 126 13.40 14.16 10.15
C VAL A 126 14.92 14.06 10.29
N TYR A 127 15.52 14.96 11.05
CA TYR A 127 16.97 15.06 11.18
C TYR A 127 17.50 14.65 12.55
N ASP A 128 16.64 14.14 13.41
CA ASP A 128 17.07 13.61 14.69
C ASP A 128 17.80 12.27 14.49
N GLU A 129 19.11 12.25 14.77
CA GLU A 129 19.95 11.06 14.58
C GLU A 129 19.49 9.87 15.43
N GLU A 130 18.78 10.09 16.54
CA GLU A 130 18.21 9.03 17.38
C GLU A 130 17.01 8.33 16.72
N LEU A 131 16.27 9.01 15.83
CA LEU A 131 15.16 8.43 15.06
C LEU A 131 15.63 7.45 13.97
N TYR A 132 16.89 7.53 13.55
CA TYR A 132 17.48 6.58 12.60
C TYR A 132 17.76 5.20 13.19
N LEU A 133 17.63 5.05 14.48
CA LEU A 133 17.71 3.73 15.08
C LEU A 133 16.38 3.00 14.80
N LEU A 134 16.47 1.97 13.99
CA LEU A 134 15.38 1.13 13.48
C LEU A 134 14.44 0.57 14.57
N ASP A 135 14.81 0.73 15.84
CA ASP A 135 14.16 0.07 16.98
C ASP A 135 12.74 0.59 17.27
N ASN A 136 12.36 1.76 16.75
CA ASN A 136 11.08 2.38 17.08
C ASN A 136 10.08 2.45 15.90
N THR A 137 10.44 1.95 14.73
CA THR A 137 9.52 1.90 13.59
C THR A 137 8.41 0.87 13.79
N PRO A 138 7.17 1.17 13.46
CA PRO A 138 6.11 0.18 13.44
C PRO A 138 6.48 -1.00 12.56
N MET A 139 6.47 -2.20 13.13
CA MET A 139 6.88 -3.42 12.44
C MET A 139 5.89 -4.55 12.66
N VAL A 140 5.46 -5.18 11.58
CA VAL A 140 4.68 -6.41 11.62
C VAL A 140 5.63 -7.58 11.81
N THR A 141 5.39 -8.38 12.83
CA THR A 141 6.16 -9.59 13.11
C THR A 141 5.45 -10.87 12.71
N ARG A 142 4.13 -10.82 12.64
CA ARG A 142 3.31 -11.96 12.24
C ARG A 142 1.96 -11.53 11.69
N VAL A 143 1.53 -12.19 10.62
CA VAL A 143 0.15 -12.16 10.15
C VAL A 143 -0.38 -13.58 10.13
N THR A 144 -1.59 -13.77 10.62
CA THR A 144 -2.29 -15.07 10.60
C THR A 144 -3.66 -14.86 9.96
N VAL A 145 -3.94 -15.59 8.90
CA VAL A 145 -5.25 -15.66 8.27
C VAL A 145 -5.92 -16.97 8.67
N ASP A 146 -7.08 -16.88 9.29
CA ASP A 146 -7.92 -18.04 9.64
C ASP A 146 -9.13 -18.04 8.70
N GLN A 147 -9.08 -18.89 7.67
CA GLN A 147 -10.11 -18.99 6.64
C GLN A 147 -11.40 -19.66 7.15
N GLU A 148 -11.34 -20.42 8.24
CA GLU A 148 -12.55 -21.02 8.83
C GLU A 148 -13.36 -19.99 9.64
N LYS A 149 -12.68 -18.98 10.18
CA LYS A 149 -13.30 -17.91 11.00
C LYS A 149 -13.40 -16.58 10.27
N ASP A 150 -12.88 -16.50 9.05
CA ASP A 150 -12.78 -15.27 8.28
C ASP A 150 -12.13 -14.12 9.09
N THR A 151 -10.98 -14.44 9.71
CA THR A 151 -10.24 -13.45 10.50
C THR A 151 -8.82 -13.25 10.02
N ILE A 152 -8.33 -12.01 10.16
CA ILE A 152 -6.94 -11.64 9.93
C ILE A 152 -6.39 -11.09 11.25
N SER A 153 -5.37 -11.76 11.81
CA SER A 153 -4.70 -11.34 13.03
C SER A 153 -3.30 -10.83 12.73
N VAL A 154 -2.95 -9.69 13.32
CA VAL A 154 -1.66 -9.02 13.16
C VAL A 154 -0.98 -8.94 14.53
N GLU A 155 0.28 -9.34 14.58
CA GLU A 155 1.17 -9.11 15.70
C GLU A 155 2.34 -8.23 15.24
N GLY A 156 2.77 -7.30 16.08
CA GLY A 156 3.83 -6.39 15.73
C GLY A 156 4.38 -5.60 16.92
N THR A 157 5.31 -4.72 16.64
CA THR A 157 5.94 -3.84 17.62
C THR A 157 5.83 -2.38 17.22
N ASN A 158 5.97 -1.49 18.20
CA ASN A 158 6.06 -0.03 18.00
C ASN A 158 4.85 0.60 17.29
N PHE A 159 3.67 0.01 17.43
CA PHE A 159 2.44 0.58 16.92
C PHE A 159 1.36 0.65 18.00
N ASN A 160 0.54 1.66 17.93
CA ASN A 160 -0.60 1.86 18.83
C ASN A 160 -1.93 1.97 18.10
N ARG A 161 -1.90 1.89 16.77
CA ARG A 161 -3.06 2.01 15.90
C ARG A 161 -2.94 1.08 14.70
N ILE A 162 -4.07 0.52 14.28
CA ILE A 162 -4.22 -0.20 13.01
C ILE A 162 -5.47 0.28 12.28
N VAL A 163 -5.36 0.45 10.98
CA VAL A 163 -6.47 0.78 10.09
C VAL A 163 -6.59 -0.32 9.04
N TRP A 164 -7.80 -0.81 8.88
CA TRP A 164 -8.15 -1.83 7.89
C TRP A 164 -8.90 -1.18 6.74
N VAL A 165 -8.46 -1.46 5.54
CA VAL A 165 -8.97 -0.90 4.28
C VAL A 165 -9.45 -2.01 3.38
N SER A 166 -10.58 -1.83 2.76
CA SER A 166 -11.15 -2.74 1.78
C SER A 166 -11.84 -1.94 0.69
N ASP A 167 -11.60 -2.29 -0.55
CA ASP A 167 -12.28 -1.70 -1.71
C ASP A 167 -12.33 -0.15 -1.65
N CYS A 168 -11.19 0.49 -1.43
CA CYS A 168 -11.01 1.93 -1.26
C CYS A 168 -11.70 2.54 -0.01
N ASN A 169 -12.16 1.75 0.94
CA ASN A 169 -12.84 2.24 2.14
C ASN A 169 -12.14 1.77 3.41
N VAL A 170 -12.13 2.61 4.43
CA VAL A 170 -11.80 2.17 5.79
C VAL A 170 -12.94 1.32 6.30
N ILE A 171 -12.64 0.08 6.68
CA ILE A 171 -13.63 -0.85 7.22
C ILE A 171 -13.55 -0.97 8.74
N LYS A 172 -12.38 -0.73 9.33
CA LYS A 172 -12.22 -0.74 10.80
C LYS A 172 -10.96 0.02 11.21
N ARG A 173 -11.04 0.65 12.39
CA ARG A 173 -9.89 1.25 13.10
C ARG A 173 -9.80 0.70 14.49
N THR A 174 -8.61 0.48 14.98
CA THR A 174 -8.37 0.15 16.38
C THR A 174 -7.25 1.04 16.90
N GLU A 175 -7.58 1.80 17.92
CA GLU A 175 -6.69 2.78 18.56
C GLU A 175 -6.20 2.25 19.91
N ASN A 176 -5.13 2.87 20.43
CA ASN A 176 -4.61 2.61 21.77
C ASN A 176 -4.20 1.14 22.00
N ILE A 177 -3.62 0.53 20.98
CA ILE A 177 -3.11 -0.83 21.07
C ILE A 177 -1.84 -0.83 21.93
N THR A 178 -1.83 -1.58 23.01
CA THR A 178 -0.70 -1.66 23.94
C THR A 178 -0.03 -3.04 24.00
N ASN A 179 -0.69 -4.04 23.44
CA ASN A 179 -0.21 -5.44 23.46
C ASN A 179 0.40 -5.89 22.13
N GLY A 180 0.54 -4.98 21.16
CA GLY A 180 1.09 -5.27 19.85
C GLY A 180 0.25 -6.25 19.02
N LYS A 181 -1.06 -6.36 19.28
CA LYS A 181 -1.94 -7.30 18.58
C LYS A 181 -3.25 -6.65 18.16
N ALA A 182 -3.70 -7.01 16.95
CA ALA A 182 -5.01 -6.63 16.44
C ALA A 182 -5.60 -7.78 15.60
N THR A 183 -6.93 -7.88 15.61
CA THR A 183 -7.65 -8.86 14.80
C THR A 183 -8.82 -8.19 14.10
N LEU A 184 -8.95 -8.43 12.81
CA LEU A 184 -10.13 -8.15 12.02
C LEU A 184 -10.94 -9.43 11.90
N ASP A 185 -12.21 -9.35 12.25
CA ASP A 185 -13.24 -10.31 11.90
C ASP A 185 -14.05 -9.71 10.75
N LEU A 186 -14.12 -10.39 9.61
CA LEU A 186 -14.78 -9.90 8.41
C LEU A 186 -16.31 -9.83 8.56
N HIS A 187 -16.87 -10.49 9.58
CA HIS A 187 -18.30 -10.50 9.90
C HIS A 187 -18.65 -9.68 11.14
N ALA A 188 -17.71 -8.94 11.68
CA ALA A 188 -17.95 -8.15 12.88
C ALA A 188 -19.02 -7.07 12.64
N SER A 189 -19.94 -6.92 13.59
CA SER A 189 -21.03 -5.96 13.48
C SER A 189 -20.60 -4.50 13.66
N ASP A 190 -19.36 -4.26 14.06
CA ASP A 190 -18.75 -2.93 14.26
C ASP A 190 -17.91 -2.47 13.07
N LEU A 191 -18.00 -3.15 11.93
CA LEU A 191 -17.38 -2.69 10.70
C LEU A 191 -18.04 -1.41 10.19
N MET A 192 -17.22 -0.47 9.77
CA MET A 192 -17.67 0.83 9.24
C MET A 192 -18.21 0.70 7.80
N ASN A 193 -17.66 -0.24 7.05
CA ASN A 193 -18.05 -0.58 5.69
C ASN A 193 -17.89 -2.09 5.51
N GLU A 194 -18.64 -2.67 4.59
CA GLU A 194 -18.58 -4.08 4.26
C GLU A 194 -17.28 -4.42 3.52
N PRO A 195 -16.53 -5.45 3.93
CA PRO A 195 -15.35 -5.89 3.19
C PRO A 195 -15.72 -6.39 1.80
N ASN A 196 -14.95 -5.98 0.79
CA ASN A 196 -15.17 -6.39 -0.59
C ASN A 196 -13.84 -6.46 -1.34
N LEU A 197 -13.68 -7.43 -2.21
CA LEU A 197 -12.58 -7.64 -3.15
C LEU A 197 -11.23 -7.93 -2.49
N TYR A 198 -10.77 -7.13 -1.56
CA TYR A 198 -9.53 -7.32 -0.80
C TYR A 198 -9.61 -6.65 0.57
N VAL A 199 -8.74 -7.04 1.45
CA VAL A 199 -8.42 -6.33 2.68
C VAL A 199 -6.93 -6.04 2.71
N ARG A 200 -6.55 -4.83 3.05
CA ARG A 200 -5.20 -4.48 3.45
C ARG A 200 -5.24 -3.74 4.77
N PHE A 201 -4.11 -3.60 5.41
CA PHE A 201 -4.02 -2.79 6.63
C PHE A 201 -2.75 -1.93 6.62
N TYR A 202 -2.76 -0.94 7.48
CA TYR A 202 -1.54 -0.30 7.90
C TYR A 202 -1.54 -0.10 9.42
N ILE A 203 -0.36 -0.19 10.00
CA ILE A 203 -0.13 0.09 11.41
C ILE A 203 0.68 1.36 11.54
N THR A 204 0.31 2.19 12.52
CA THR A 204 1.01 3.44 12.81
C THR A 204 1.45 3.49 14.26
N GLY A 205 2.57 4.15 14.47
CA GLY A 205 3.13 4.41 15.79
C GLY A 205 3.77 5.79 15.83
N GLU A 206 4.55 6.06 16.85
CA GLU A 206 5.20 7.34 17.07
C GLU A 206 6.19 7.69 15.92
N ASN A 207 6.83 6.68 15.34
CA ASN A 207 7.90 6.83 14.36
C ASN A 207 7.57 6.21 12.99
N GLY A 208 6.36 6.43 12.50
CA GLY A 208 6.02 6.09 11.13
C GLY A 208 4.87 5.11 10.95
N ILE A 209 4.89 4.47 9.80
CA ILE A 209 3.81 3.62 9.28
C ILE A 209 4.37 2.38 8.58
N CYS A 210 3.66 1.28 8.68
CA CYS A 210 3.93 0.05 7.95
C CYS A 210 2.65 -0.43 7.27
N TYR A 211 2.69 -0.57 5.94
CA TYR A 211 1.58 -1.01 5.10
C TYR A 211 1.73 -2.48 4.74
N SER A 212 0.62 -3.22 4.81
CA SER A 212 0.55 -4.58 4.31
C SER A 212 0.32 -4.63 2.79
N GLN A 213 0.51 -5.81 2.23
CA GLN A 213 -0.02 -6.17 0.92
C GLN A 213 -1.53 -6.48 1.02
N PRO A 214 -2.28 -6.43 -0.09
CA PRO A 214 -3.69 -6.79 -0.11
C PRO A 214 -3.87 -8.32 0.04
N PHE A 215 -4.79 -8.70 0.91
CA PHE A 215 -5.34 -10.06 1.02
C PHE A 215 -6.58 -10.11 0.15
N VAL A 216 -6.54 -10.84 -0.94
CA VAL A 216 -7.69 -10.96 -1.85
C VAL A 216 -8.78 -11.77 -1.16
N LEU A 217 -9.99 -11.22 -1.16
CA LEU A 217 -11.19 -11.93 -0.69
C LEU A 217 -11.78 -12.73 -1.84
N ASN A 218 -11.92 -14.00 -1.63
CA ASN A 218 -12.52 -14.92 -2.60
C ASN A 218 -13.64 -15.70 -1.91
N VAL A 219 -14.84 -15.63 -2.46
CA VAL A 219 -15.95 -16.46 -1.98
C VAL A 219 -15.74 -17.86 -2.54
N GLU A 220 -15.77 -18.86 -1.68
CA GLU A 220 -15.55 -20.24 -2.07
C GLU A 220 -16.54 -20.67 -3.18
N GLY A 221 -16.01 -21.10 -4.31
CA GLY A 221 -16.78 -21.53 -5.48
C GLY A 221 -17.24 -20.43 -6.43
N GLU A 222 -16.97 -19.15 -6.11
CA GLU A 222 -17.28 -18.03 -6.99
C GLU A 222 -15.96 -17.39 -7.48
N GLY A 223 -15.71 -17.40 -8.77
CA GLY A 223 -14.63 -16.62 -9.38
C GLY A 223 -14.98 -15.14 -9.38
N LEU A 224 -13.98 -14.27 -9.31
CA LEU A 224 -14.18 -12.83 -9.50
C LEU A 224 -14.56 -12.56 -10.97
N GLU A 225 -15.63 -11.79 -11.19
CA GLU A 225 -16.02 -11.38 -12.54
C GLU A 225 -15.02 -10.37 -13.09
N PRO A 226 -14.41 -10.60 -14.26
CA PRO A 226 -13.48 -9.67 -14.87
C PRO A 226 -14.11 -8.30 -15.12
N VAL A 227 -13.34 -7.26 -14.89
CA VAL A 227 -13.76 -5.87 -15.12
C VAL A 227 -13.10 -5.33 -16.37
N GLU A 228 -13.88 -4.71 -17.26
CA GLU A 228 -13.34 -4.02 -18.43
C GLU A 228 -12.43 -2.85 -18.00
N VAL A 229 -11.22 -2.82 -18.55
CA VAL A 229 -10.27 -1.72 -18.38
C VAL A 229 -10.02 -1.11 -19.76
N PRO A 230 -10.59 0.07 -20.05
CA PRO A 230 -10.44 0.73 -21.35
C PRO A 230 -8.98 1.00 -21.69
N GLU A 231 -8.64 0.88 -22.99
CA GLU A 231 -7.36 1.34 -23.49
C GLU A 231 -7.26 2.86 -23.43
N THR A 232 -6.08 3.37 -23.05
CA THR A 232 -5.80 4.80 -23.00
C THR A 232 -4.92 5.20 -24.17
N HIS A 233 -5.50 5.83 -25.18
CA HIS A 233 -4.83 6.09 -26.46
C HIS A 233 -3.93 7.34 -26.51
N ASP A 234 -3.83 8.11 -25.45
CA ASP A 234 -3.13 9.41 -25.44
C ASP A 234 -1.60 9.37 -25.52
N ILE A 235 -0.99 8.21 -25.29
CA ILE A 235 0.49 8.09 -25.34
C ILE A 235 1.01 8.39 -26.75
N SER A 236 0.30 7.98 -27.79
CA SER A 236 0.75 8.18 -29.17
C SER A 236 0.76 9.65 -29.59
N THR A 237 -0.14 10.46 -29.05
CA THR A 237 -0.21 11.90 -29.36
C THR A 237 0.92 12.66 -28.66
N ARG A 238 1.25 12.31 -27.42
CA ARG A 238 2.37 12.92 -26.69
C ARG A 238 3.74 12.51 -27.23
N LEU A 239 3.91 11.26 -27.63
CA LEU A 239 5.15 10.80 -28.26
C LEU A 239 5.39 11.45 -29.62
N ARG A 240 4.34 11.70 -30.42
CA ARG A 240 4.47 12.44 -31.69
C ARG A 240 4.89 13.90 -31.46
N THR A 241 4.38 14.54 -30.39
CA THR A 241 4.78 15.90 -30.04
C THR A 241 6.24 15.94 -29.58
N PHE A 242 6.72 14.89 -28.89
CA PHE A 242 8.12 14.80 -28.44
C PHE A 242 9.09 14.51 -29.61
N SER A 243 8.71 13.65 -30.55
CA SER A 243 9.54 13.40 -31.75
C SER A 243 9.67 14.65 -32.63
N THR A 244 8.63 15.47 -32.71
CA THR A 244 8.67 16.71 -33.48
C THR A 244 9.56 17.80 -32.84
N ILE A 245 9.83 17.71 -31.53
CA ILE A 245 10.72 18.64 -30.79
C ILE A 245 12.19 18.19 -30.91
N MET A 246 12.46 16.90 -31.16
CA MET A 246 13.82 16.34 -31.22
C MET A 246 14.42 16.37 -32.65
N ASP A 247 13.68 16.82 -33.65
CA ASP A 247 14.14 16.99 -35.04
C ASP A 247 14.74 18.39 -35.32
N TRP A 248 15.33 19.01 -34.29
CA TRP A 248 16.08 20.27 -34.40
C TRP A 248 17.56 20.11 -34.11
#